data_364626deca3260119ed88717a72ad42e
#
_entry.id   364626deca3260119ed88717a72ad42e
#
_cell.length_a   1.000
_cell.length_b   1.000
_cell.length_c   1.000
_cell.angle_alpha   90.00
_cell.angle_beta   90.00
_cell.angle_gamma   90.00
#
_symmetry.space_group_name_H-M   'P 1'
#
loop_
_entity.id
_entity.type
_entity.pdbx_description
1 polymer ?
#
loop_
_entity_poly.entity_id
_entity_poly.type
_entity_poly.pdbx_seq_one_letter_code
_entity_poly.pdbx_strand_id
1 'polypeptide(L)'
;MVLHRIIFHRHRFVGVRMPNYGFVIDNRTCIGCHACTVACKSEHDVPIGVNRTHVKYIERGTYPDSTREFSVHRCNHCEDAPCTKICPTTALFTRSDGIVDFDDDRCIGCKSCMQACPYDALYIDPNKGTAAKCNYCAHRIENSYEPACVIVCPTESIISGDLDDPTSKISEIVASQNTTVRKPDSGAIPNVYYIEASEEMLDPGATDVTGYGMWTDQAFG
;
A
#
# COMPACT_ATOMS: atom_id res chain seq x y z
N MET A 1 1.69 -24.51 2.93
CA MET A 1 1.16 -24.44 4.32
C MET A 1 0.07 -23.38 4.31
N VAL A 2 -1.20 -23.79 4.32
CA VAL A 2 -2.35 -22.89 4.20
C VAL A 2 -2.48 -22.13 5.51
N LEU A 3 -2.19 -20.82 5.51
CA LEU A 3 -2.45 -19.98 6.68
C LEU A 3 -3.97 -19.88 6.87
N HIS A 4 -4.46 -20.55 7.91
CA HIS A 4 -5.83 -20.34 8.38
C HIS A 4 -5.99 -18.89 8.82
N ARG A 5 -6.79 -18.16 8.09
CA ARG A 5 -7.26 -16.81 8.40
C ARG A 5 -7.97 -16.87 9.75
N ILE A 6 -7.34 -16.38 10.82
CA ILE A 6 -8.00 -16.19 12.11
C ILE A 6 -8.96 -15.02 11.89
N ILE A 7 -10.23 -15.34 11.75
CA ILE A 7 -11.32 -14.37 11.61
C ILE A 7 -11.49 -13.70 12.97
N PHE A 8 -10.86 -12.55 13.17
CA PHE A 8 -11.23 -11.66 14.26
C PHE A 8 -12.62 -11.11 13.98
N HIS A 9 -13.58 -11.46 14.82
CA HIS A 9 -14.94 -10.96 14.75
C HIS A 9 -14.94 -9.45 14.99
N ARG A 10 -15.05 -8.66 13.93
CA ARG A 10 -15.53 -7.27 14.02
C ARG A 10 -16.96 -7.34 14.58
N HIS A 11 -17.25 -6.58 15.61
CA HIS A 11 -18.60 -6.42 16.13
C HIS A 11 -19.54 -5.97 15.00
N ARG A 12 -20.31 -6.91 14.45
CA ARG A 12 -21.33 -6.64 13.44
C ARG A 12 -22.52 -5.97 14.12
N PHE A 13 -22.71 -4.70 13.85
CA PHE A 13 -24.05 -4.11 13.98
C PHE A 13 -24.93 -4.74 12.89
N VAL A 14 -26.04 -5.32 13.30
CA VAL A 14 -27.00 -5.99 12.43
C VAL A 14 -27.57 -4.95 11.46
N GLY A 15 -27.24 -5.06 10.15
CA GLY A 15 -27.97 -4.38 9.08
C GLY A 15 -27.17 -3.67 7.99
N VAL A 16 -25.96 -3.15 8.24
CA VAL A 16 -25.17 -2.49 7.21
C VAL A 16 -23.78 -3.13 7.14
N ARG A 17 -23.51 -3.81 6.02
CA ARG A 17 -22.20 -4.34 5.73
C ARG A 17 -21.25 -3.18 5.40
N MET A 18 -20.25 -2.98 6.24
CA MET A 18 -19.19 -2.02 5.96
C MET A 18 -18.13 -2.68 5.06
N PRO A 19 -17.71 -2.05 3.98
CA PRO A 19 -16.66 -2.57 3.12
C PRO A 19 -15.33 -2.65 3.86
N ASN A 20 -14.42 -3.48 3.36
CA ASN A 20 -13.02 -3.59 3.80
C ASN A 20 -12.12 -3.46 2.58
N TYR A 21 -11.71 -2.25 2.27
CA TYR A 21 -10.96 -1.97 1.06
C TYR A 21 -9.51 -2.43 1.12
N GLY A 22 -9.06 -3.09 0.05
CA GLY A 22 -7.69 -3.54 -0.13
C GLY A 22 -7.21 -3.45 -1.58
N PHE A 23 -5.95 -3.78 -1.80
CA PHE A 23 -5.35 -3.88 -3.12
C PHE A 23 -4.78 -5.27 -3.38
N VAL A 24 -4.82 -5.67 -4.63
CA VAL A 24 -3.98 -6.74 -5.18
C VAL A 24 -3.06 -6.14 -6.22
N ILE A 25 -1.80 -6.53 -6.17
CA ILE A 25 -0.77 -6.16 -7.15
C ILE A 25 -0.32 -7.42 -7.86
N ASP A 26 -0.59 -7.50 -9.16
CA ASP A 26 -0.15 -8.61 -10.00
C ASP A 26 1.22 -8.31 -10.58
N ASN A 27 2.26 -8.92 -10.02
CA ASN A 27 3.64 -8.68 -10.45
C ASN A 27 3.95 -9.31 -11.80
N ARG A 28 3.14 -10.26 -12.28
CA ARG A 28 3.31 -10.88 -13.61
C ARG A 28 3.06 -9.89 -14.74
N THR A 29 2.19 -8.90 -14.49
CA THR A 29 1.76 -7.92 -15.48
C THR A 29 2.32 -6.51 -15.23
N CYS A 30 2.90 -6.26 -14.06
CA CYS A 30 3.52 -4.96 -13.75
C CYS A 30 4.77 -4.75 -14.61
N ILE A 31 4.80 -3.63 -15.34
CA ILE A 31 5.92 -3.24 -16.22
C ILE A 31 6.79 -2.11 -15.66
N GLY A 32 6.56 -1.69 -14.42
CA GLY A 32 7.36 -0.65 -13.76
C GLY A 32 7.23 0.75 -14.38
N CYS A 33 6.13 1.07 -15.07
CA CYS A 33 5.97 2.31 -15.84
C CYS A 33 5.78 3.58 -14.99
N HIS A 34 5.63 3.49 -13.68
CA HIS A 34 5.36 4.60 -12.74
C HIS A 34 4.06 5.39 -12.98
N ALA A 35 3.18 4.99 -13.89
CA ALA A 35 1.90 5.66 -14.10
C ALA A 35 1.11 5.83 -12.79
N CYS A 36 1.09 4.79 -11.94
CA CYS A 36 0.47 4.83 -10.62
C CYS A 36 1.08 5.89 -9.69
N THR A 37 2.40 6.10 -9.74
CA THR A 37 3.09 7.12 -8.95
C THR A 37 2.71 8.53 -9.42
N VAL A 38 2.76 8.75 -10.73
CA VAL A 38 2.45 10.06 -11.35
C VAL A 38 0.98 10.43 -11.11
N ALA A 39 0.06 9.49 -11.35
CA ALA A 39 -1.37 9.73 -11.11
C ALA A 39 -1.66 10.04 -9.63
N CYS A 40 -1.02 9.34 -8.71
CA CYS A 40 -1.17 9.61 -7.28
C CYS A 40 -0.66 11.01 -6.91
N LYS A 41 0.46 11.45 -7.50
CA LYS A 41 0.98 12.81 -7.31
C LYS A 41 0.03 13.87 -7.83
N SER A 42 -0.50 13.68 -9.03
CA SER A 42 -1.45 14.63 -9.65
C SER A 42 -2.78 14.69 -8.89
N GLU A 43 -3.31 13.54 -8.47
CA GLU A 43 -4.59 13.45 -7.77
C GLU A 43 -4.58 14.08 -6.37
N HIS A 44 -3.43 14.08 -5.71
CA HIS A 44 -3.31 14.47 -4.31
C HIS A 44 -2.36 15.65 -4.07
N ASP A 45 -1.93 16.33 -5.12
CA ASP A 45 -0.95 17.41 -5.05
C ASP A 45 0.28 17.07 -4.22
N VAL A 46 0.78 15.80 -4.37
CA VAL A 46 1.91 15.31 -3.58
C VAL A 46 3.18 16.06 -3.98
N PRO A 47 3.88 16.71 -3.05
CA PRO A 47 5.07 17.50 -3.35
C PRO A 47 6.19 16.70 -4.03
N ILE A 48 7.08 17.40 -4.75
CA ILE A 48 8.29 16.81 -5.31
C ILE A 48 9.17 16.33 -4.15
N GLY A 49 9.81 15.17 -4.34
CA GLY A 49 10.70 14.56 -3.35
C GLY A 49 10.03 13.52 -2.45
N VAL A 50 8.71 13.48 -2.36
CA VAL A 50 7.95 12.51 -1.56
C VAL A 50 6.90 11.78 -2.38
N ASN A 51 6.51 10.57 -1.97
CA ASN A 51 5.58 9.74 -2.73
C ASN A 51 4.60 9.02 -1.80
N ARG A 52 3.31 8.94 -2.19
CA ARG A 52 2.30 8.09 -1.53
C ARG A 52 2.32 6.66 -2.05
N THR A 53 2.70 6.48 -3.31
CA THR A 53 2.96 5.19 -3.94
C THR A 53 4.18 5.32 -4.85
N HIS A 54 5.00 4.30 -4.88
CA HIS A 54 6.21 4.27 -5.73
C HIS A 54 6.50 2.84 -6.18
N VAL A 55 7.31 2.71 -7.20
CA VAL A 55 7.74 1.41 -7.75
C VAL A 55 9.25 1.31 -7.59
N LYS A 56 9.72 0.26 -6.92
CA LYS A 56 11.14 -0.07 -6.83
C LYS A 56 11.50 -1.05 -7.94
N TYR A 57 12.66 -0.87 -8.54
CA TYR A 57 13.26 -1.81 -9.49
C TYR A 57 14.24 -2.69 -8.75
N ILE A 58 14.13 -3.99 -8.97
CA ILE A 58 15.00 -4.99 -8.39
C ILE A 58 15.68 -5.70 -9.53
N GLU A 59 17.00 -5.51 -9.64
CA GLU A 59 17.82 -6.14 -10.66
C GLU A 59 18.68 -7.22 -10.02
N ARG A 60 18.70 -8.40 -10.64
CA ARG A 60 19.48 -9.56 -10.18
C ARG A 60 20.29 -10.13 -11.34
N GLY A 61 21.42 -10.77 -10.98
CA GLY A 61 22.31 -11.39 -11.93
C GLY A 61 23.25 -10.41 -12.63
N THR A 62 23.96 -10.92 -13.62
CA THR A 62 24.89 -10.17 -14.46
C THR A 62 24.61 -10.48 -15.92
N TYR A 63 24.87 -9.52 -16.80
CA TYR A 63 24.68 -9.75 -18.23
C TYR A 63 25.50 -11.00 -18.69
N PRO A 64 24.92 -11.90 -19.51
CA PRO A 64 23.57 -11.82 -20.13
C PRO A 64 22.42 -12.35 -19.27
N ASP A 65 22.69 -12.96 -18.12
CA ASP A 65 21.70 -13.64 -17.26
C ASP A 65 21.19 -12.68 -16.16
N SER A 66 20.65 -11.53 -16.57
CA SER A 66 20.07 -10.55 -15.66
C SER A 66 18.55 -10.55 -15.71
N THR A 67 17.90 -10.39 -14.54
CA THR A 67 16.45 -10.24 -14.40
C THR A 67 16.11 -8.93 -13.73
N ARG A 68 14.97 -8.35 -14.12
CA ARG A 68 14.43 -7.13 -13.50
C ARG A 68 12.99 -7.38 -13.06
N GLU A 69 12.71 -7.06 -11.81
CA GLU A 69 11.39 -7.16 -11.21
C GLU A 69 10.93 -5.78 -10.72
N PHE A 70 9.62 -5.61 -10.51
CA PHE A 70 9.03 -4.34 -10.12
C PHE A 70 8.22 -4.52 -8.85
N SER A 71 8.56 -3.78 -7.79
CA SER A 71 7.85 -3.83 -6.52
C SER A 71 7.09 -2.53 -6.28
N VAL A 72 5.76 -2.61 -6.25
CA VAL A 72 4.88 -1.47 -6.01
C VAL A 72 4.65 -1.31 -4.52
N HIS A 73 5.08 -0.19 -3.95
CA HIS A 73 4.98 0.12 -2.53
C HIS A 73 3.96 1.22 -2.27
N ARG A 74 3.18 1.05 -1.19
CA ARG A 74 2.19 2.01 -0.71
C ARG A 74 1.77 1.68 0.72
N CYS A 75 0.89 2.49 1.30
CA CYS A 75 0.22 2.13 2.55
C CYS A 75 -0.58 0.84 2.37
N ASN A 76 -0.45 -0.08 3.33
CA ASN A 76 -1.11 -1.37 3.28
C ASN A 76 -2.51 -1.37 3.92
N HIS A 77 -3.02 -0.23 4.39
CA HIS A 77 -4.33 -0.10 5.03
C HIS A 77 -4.62 -1.24 6.01
N CYS A 78 -3.66 -1.47 6.91
CA CYS A 78 -3.65 -2.60 7.84
C CYS A 78 -4.90 -2.64 8.71
N GLU A 79 -5.45 -3.83 8.98
CA GLU A 79 -6.55 -4.01 9.94
C GLU A 79 -6.11 -3.63 11.35
N ASP A 80 -4.89 -4.02 11.73
CA ASP A 80 -4.26 -3.68 13.00
C ASP A 80 -3.13 -2.66 12.80
N ALA A 81 -3.49 -1.44 12.37
CA ALA A 81 -2.55 -0.42 11.95
C ALA A 81 -1.72 0.16 13.12
N PRO A 82 -0.41 -0.12 13.23
CA PRO A 82 0.40 0.39 14.33
C PRO A 82 0.55 1.92 14.31
N CYS A 83 0.49 2.53 13.14
CA CYS A 83 0.59 3.99 12.98
C CYS A 83 -0.60 4.74 13.61
N THR A 84 -1.80 4.15 13.65
CA THR A 84 -2.96 4.76 14.30
C THR A 84 -2.87 4.65 15.83
N LYS A 85 -2.33 3.53 16.32
CA LYS A 85 -2.19 3.28 17.75
C LYS A 85 -1.17 4.18 18.43
N ILE A 86 -0.07 4.49 17.72
CA ILE A 86 1.01 5.31 18.29
C ILE A 86 0.75 6.81 18.16
N CYS A 87 -0.23 7.23 17.37
CA CYS A 87 -0.48 8.65 17.12
C CYS A 87 -1.04 9.36 18.36
N PRO A 88 -0.30 10.29 18.98
CA PRO A 88 -0.73 10.91 20.22
C PRO A 88 -1.92 11.86 20.06
N THR A 89 -2.12 12.40 18.87
CA THR A 89 -3.21 13.33 18.54
C THR A 89 -4.37 12.65 17.81
N THR A 90 -4.30 11.33 17.60
CA THR A 90 -5.26 10.58 16.78
C THR A 90 -5.47 11.17 15.38
N ALA A 91 -4.43 11.87 14.86
CA ALA A 91 -4.42 12.38 13.49
C ALA A 91 -4.46 11.25 12.46
N LEU A 92 -3.91 10.08 12.79
CA LEU A 92 -4.06 8.85 12.02
C LEU A 92 -5.16 7.99 12.63
N PHE A 93 -6.09 7.54 11.81
CA PHE A 93 -7.25 6.76 12.26
C PHE A 93 -7.69 5.77 11.19
N THR A 94 -8.45 4.75 11.60
CA THR A 94 -9.07 3.79 10.68
C THR A 94 -10.53 4.16 10.52
N ARG A 95 -10.96 4.35 9.29
CA ARG A 95 -12.36 4.60 8.92
C ARG A 95 -13.18 3.32 9.06
N SER A 96 -14.49 3.47 9.08
CA SER A 96 -15.42 2.34 9.14
C SER A 96 -15.33 1.38 7.94
N ASP A 97 -14.87 1.89 6.79
CA ASP A 97 -14.65 1.14 5.55
C ASP A 97 -13.26 0.46 5.48
N GLY A 98 -12.51 0.43 6.57
CA GLY A 98 -11.19 -0.20 6.65
C GLY A 98 -10.05 0.67 6.14
N ILE A 99 -10.32 1.80 5.50
CA ILE A 99 -9.28 2.72 5.05
C ILE A 99 -8.58 3.35 6.25
N VAL A 100 -7.26 3.22 6.32
CA VAL A 100 -6.46 4.00 7.27
C VAL A 100 -6.26 5.37 6.67
N ASP A 101 -6.79 6.41 7.32
CA ASP A 101 -6.76 7.79 6.85
C ASP A 101 -5.97 8.70 7.80
N PHE A 102 -5.84 9.97 7.45
CA PHE A 102 -5.12 10.96 8.24
C PHE A 102 -5.77 12.35 8.15
N ASP A 103 -5.58 13.14 9.19
CA ASP A 103 -6.07 14.49 9.35
C ASP A 103 -4.87 15.43 9.58
N ASP A 104 -4.59 16.28 8.61
CA ASP A 104 -3.46 17.22 8.65
C ASP A 104 -3.57 18.23 9.78
N ASP A 105 -4.80 18.69 10.10
CA ASP A 105 -5.04 19.73 11.10
C ASP A 105 -4.75 19.25 12.52
N ARG A 106 -4.86 17.94 12.75
CA ARG A 106 -4.58 17.31 14.05
C ARG A 106 -3.13 16.85 14.19
N CYS A 107 -2.39 16.81 13.08
CA CYS A 107 -1.02 16.30 13.07
C CYS A 107 -0.02 17.31 13.60
N ILE A 108 0.78 16.92 14.59
CA ILE A 108 1.85 17.74 15.17
C ILE A 108 3.25 17.45 14.58
N GLY A 109 3.35 16.63 13.55
CA GLY A 109 4.63 16.32 12.87
C GLY A 109 5.64 15.52 13.73
N CYS A 110 5.21 14.81 14.76
CA CYS A 110 6.10 14.11 15.69
C CYS A 110 6.84 12.89 15.11
N LYS A 111 6.48 12.44 13.91
CA LYS A 111 7.09 11.32 13.14
C LYS A 111 6.97 9.92 13.80
N SER A 112 6.31 9.76 14.94
CA SER A 112 6.17 8.48 15.62
C SER A 112 5.50 7.41 14.73
N CYS A 113 4.55 7.82 13.90
CA CYS A 113 3.86 6.93 12.95
C CYS A 113 4.79 6.36 11.87
N MET A 114 5.82 7.10 11.46
CA MET A 114 6.83 6.62 10.51
C MET A 114 7.68 5.51 11.13
N GLN A 115 8.05 5.65 12.39
CA GLN A 115 8.82 4.62 13.12
C GLN A 115 8.01 3.35 13.37
N ALA A 116 6.70 3.49 13.55
CA ALA A 116 5.81 2.36 13.82
C ALA A 116 5.39 1.59 12.53
N CYS A 117 5.50 2.21 11.37
CA CYS A 117 5.08 1.60 10.12
C CYS A 117 6.10 0.58 9.61
N PRO A 118 5.78 -0.73 9.52
CA PRO A 118 6.74 -1.71 9.03
C PRO A 118 6.98 -1.63 7.52
N TYR A 119 6.22 -0.81 6.80
CA TYR A 119 6.23 -0.73 5.32
C TYR A 119 6.83 0.57 4.77
N ASP A 120 7.29 1.48 5.62
CA ASP A 120 7.81 2.81 5.25
C ASP A 120 6.83 3.60 4.35
N ALA A 121 5.54 3.50 4.67
CA ALA A 121 4.47 4.03 3.82
C ALA A 121 4.04 5.46 4.17
N LEU A 122 4.69 6.10 5.17
CA LEU A 122 4.41 7.46 5.59
C LEU A 122 5.61 8.36 5.28
N TYR A 123 5.31 9.61 4.98
CA TYR A 123 6.31 10.67 4.82
C TYR A 123 5.85 11.95 5.54
N ILE A 124 6.75 12.89 5.72
CA ILE A 124 6.39 14.25 6.15
C ILE A 124 6.23 15.09 4.90
N ASP A 125 5.06 15.71 4.76
CA ASP A 125 4.81 16.67 3.70
C ASP A 125 5.72 17.89 3.89
N PRO A 126 6.63 18.19 2.95
CA PRO A 126 7.58 19.29 3.11
C PRO A 126 6.92 20.66 3.15
N ASN A 127 5.72 20.81 2.60
CA ASN A 127 5.00 22.07 2.57
C ASN A 127 4.19 22.31 3.87
N LYS A 128 3.64 21.22 4.44
CA LYS A 128 2.75 21.26 5.60
C LYS A 128 3.46 20.93 6.93
N GLY A 129 4.56 20.19 6.88
CA GLY A 129 5.23 19.65 8.06
C GLY A 129 4.46 18.53 8.76
N THR A 130 3.40 18.00 8.17
CA THR A 130 2.53 16.97 8.72
C THR A 130 2.79 15.61 8.06
N ALA A 131 2.46 14.52 8.77
CA ALA A 131 2.58 13.17 8.21
C ALA A 131 1.49 12.92 7.17
N ALA A 132 1.88 12.38 6.03
CA ALA A 132 0.97 12.01 4.96
C ALA A 132 1.28 10.60 4.43
N LYS A 133 0.31 9.98 3.73
CA LYS A 133 0.42 8.65 3.16
C LYS A 133 -0.69 8.41 2.12
N CYS A 134 -0.71 7.25 1.49
CA CYS A 134 -1.86 6.81 0.70
C CYS A 134 -3.10 6.72 1.60
N ASN A 135 -4.20 7.35 1.18
CA ASN A 135 -5.52 7.30 1.83
C ASN A 135 -6.57 6.58 0.97
N TYR A 136 -6.12 5.66 0.11
CA TYR A 136 -6.97 4.89 -0.80
C TYR A 136 -7.79 5.74 -1.80
N CYS A 137 -7.42 7.00 -2.00
CA CYS A 137 -8.23 7.99 -2.72
C CYS A 137 -9.68 8.05 -2.16
N ALA A 138 -9.84 8.19 -0.84
CA ALA A 138 -11.13 8.14 -0.16
C ALA A 138 -12.19 9.03 -0.81
N HIS A 139 -11.82 10.24 -1.23
CA HIS A 139 -12.71 11.18 -1.93
C HIS A 139 -13.25 10.63 -3.26
N ARG A 140 -12.50 9.74 -3.95
CA ARG A 140 -12.97 9.07 -5.17
C ARG A 140 -13.90 7.91 -4.83
N ILE A 141 -13.53 7.10 -3.84
CA ILE A 141 -14.33 5.95 -3.36
C ILE A 141 -15.72 6.42 -2.89
N GLU A 142 -15.79 7.53 -2.16
CA GLU A 142 -17.04 8.14 -1.71
C GLU A 142 -17.96 8.55 -2.88
N ASN A 143 -17.38 8.82 -4.05
CA ASN A 143 -18.12 9.13 -5.28
C ASN A 143 -18.22 7.92 -6.23
N SER A 144 -17.99 6.70 -5.75
CA SER A 144 -18.04 5.45 -6.52
C SER A 144 -17.03 5.37 -7.68
N TYR A 145 -15.91 6.08 -7.57
CA TYR A 145 -14.79 5.97 -8.50
C TYR A 145 -13.68 5.11 -7.93
N GLU A 146 -12.96 4.42 -8.80
CA GLU A 146 -11.75 3.69 -8.41
C GLU A 146 -10.59 4.66 -8.06
N PRO A 147 -9.60 4.20 -7.26
CA PRO A 147 -8.39 4.97 -7.00
C PRO A 147 -7.65 5.35 -8.29
N ALA A 148 -7.09 6.56 -8.34
CA ALA A 148 -6.40 7.06 -9.53
C ALA A 148 -5.31 6.13 -10.05
N CYS A 149 -4.56 5.50 -9.16
CA CYS A 149 -3.49 4.55 -9.51
C CYS A 149 -4.00 3.24 -10.15
N VAL A 150 -5.25 2.88 -9.93
CA VAL A 150 -5.89 1.70 -10.55
C VAL A 150 -6.29 2.04 -11.99
N ILE A 151 -7.00 3.15 -12.17
CA ILE A 151 -7.52 3.56 -13.49
C ILE A 151 -6.42 3.78 -14.52
N VAL A 152 -5.26 4.32 -14.09
CA VAL A 152 -4.17 4.64 -15.02
C VAL A 152 -3.24 3.47 -15.30
N CYS A 153 -3.42 2.33 -14.63
CA CYS A 153 -2.51 1.19 -14.80
C CYS A 153 -2.72 0.55 -16.19
N PRO A 154 -1.76 0.66 -17.13
CA PRO A 154 -1.97 0.23 -18.51
C PRO A 154 -2.07 -1.29 -18.67
N THR A 155 -1.58 -2.03 -17.68
CA THR A 155 -1.58 -3.50 -17.65
C THR A 155 -2.56 -4.07 -16.63
N GLU A 156 -3.39 -3.22 -16.00
CA GLU A 156 -4.33 -3.60 -14.94
C GLU A 156 -3.70 -4.40 -13.79
N SER A 157 -2.40 -4.20 -13.56
CA SER A 157 -1.65 -4.89 -12.50
C SER A 157 -2.11 -4.51 -11.09
N ILE A 158 -2.77 -3.35 -10.93
CA ILE A 158 -3.25 -2.88 -9.64
C ILE A 158 -4.77 -3.03 -9.63
N ILE A 159 -5.26 -3.85 -8.71
CA ILE A 159 -6.67 -4.14 -8.55
C ILE A 159 -7.10 -3.66 -7.17
N SER A 160 -8.23 -2.97 -7.09
CA SER A 160 -8.81 -2.48 -5.84
C SER A 160 -10.22 -3.02 -5.62
N GLY A 161 -10.69 -3.02 -4.39
CA GLY A 161 -12.06 -3.42 -4.08
C GLY A 161 -12.27 -3.79 -2.63
N ASP A 162 -13.48 -4.26 -2.34
CA ASP A 162 -13.89 -4.73 -1.03
C ASP A 162 -13.48 -6.21 -0.85
N LEU A 163 -12.57 -6.46 0.09
CA LEU A 163 -12.07 -7.80 0.43
C LEU A 163 -13.12 -8.69 1.10
N ASP A 164 -14.12 -8.08 1.72
CA ASP A 164 -15.18 -8.81 2.41
C ASP A 164 -16.36 -9.14 1.47
N ASP A 165 -16.40 -8.55 0.26
CA ASP A 165 -17.40 -8.88 -0.73
C ASP A 165 -17.00 -10.12 -1.55
N PRO A 166 -17.66 -11.27 -1.36
CA PRO A 166 -17.33 -12.48 -2.10
C PRO A 166 -17.58 -12.36 -3.61
N THR A 167 -18.34 -11.35 -4.04
CA THR A 167 -18.63 -11.08 -5.46
C THR A 167 -17.66 -10.07 -6.08
N SER A 168 -16.79 -9.48 -5.27
CA SER A 168 -15.81 -8.52 -5.76
C SER A 168 -14.64 -9.23 -6.47
N LYS A 169 -14.12 -8.62 -7.54
CA LYS A 169 -12.94 -9.12 -8.29
C LYS A 169 -11.74 -9.38 -7.37
N ILE A 170 -11.53 -8.50 -6.38
CA ILE A 170 -10.40 -8.63 -5.46
C ILE A 170 -10.53 -9.83 -4.53
N SER A 171 -11.73 -10.09 -3.99
CA SER A 171 -11.97 -11.26 -3.13
C SER A 171 -11.83 -12.57 -3.89
N GLU A 172 -12.32 -12.61 -5.13
CA GLU A 172 -12.16 -13.78 -6.02
C GLU A 172 -10.67 -14.05 -6.27
N ILE A 173 -9.89 -13.03 -6.58
CA ILE A 173 -8.44 -13.16 -6.82
C ILE A 173 -7.73 -13.66 -5.56
N VAL A 174 -7.97 -13.05 -4.41
CA VAL A 174 -7.33 -13.46 -3.14
C VAL A 174 -7.70 -14.89 -2.73
N ALA A 175 -8.90 -15.34 -3.07
CA ALA A 175 -9.35 -16.70 -2.78
C ALA A 175 -8.80 -17.75 -3.77
N SER A 176 -8.61 -17.40 -5.03
CA SER A 176 -8.26 -18.35 -6.11
C SER A 176 -6.77 -18.35 -6.48
N GLN A 177 -6.05 -17.27 -6.22
CA GLN A 177 -4.64 -17.13 -6.60
C GLN A 177 -3.72 -17.32 -5.38
N ASN A 178 -2.47 -17.72 -5.66
CA ASN A 178 -1.44 -17.74 -4.62
C ASN A 178 -0.96 -16.30 -4.36
N THR A 179 -1.52 -15.69 -3.33
CA THR A 179 -1.18 -14.33 -2.93
C THR A 179 -0.32 -14.30 -1.69
N THR A 180 0.59 -13.35 -1.62
CA THR A 180 1.45 -13.09 -0.48
C THR A 180 1.25 -11.66 0.04
N VAL A 181 1.72 -11.39 1.24
CA VAL A 181 1.73 -10.04 1.83
C VAL A 181 3.12 -9.68 2.31
N ARG A 182 3.42 -8.39 2.39
CA ARG A 182 4.70 -7.93 2.94
C ARG A 182 4.71 -8.06 4.46
N LYS A 183 5.85 -8.48 5.02
CA LYS A 183 6.14 -8.54 6.47
C LYS A 183 4.98 -9.13 7.30
N PRO A 184 4.55 -10.37 7.01
CA PRO A 184 3.42 -11.00 7.69
C PRO A 184 3.63 -11.09 9.21
N ASP A 185 4.88 -11.21 9.65
CA ASP A 185 5.25 -11.35 11.07
C ASP A 185 5.16 -10.02 11.86
N SER A 186 4.88 -8.91 11.18
CA SER A 186 4.75 -7.59 11.83
C SER A 186 3.51 -7.45 12.72
N GLY A 187 2.54 -8.36 12.60
CA GLY A 187 1.27 -8.31 13.32
C GLY A 187 0.31 -7.21 12.83
N ALA A 188 0.66 -6.44 11.79
CA ALA A 188 -0.15 -5.33 11.32
C ALA A 188 -1.37 -5.73 10.49
N ILE A 189 -1.45 -6.97 10.00
CA ILE A 189 -2.50 -7.52 9.15
C ILE A 189 -2.76 -6.64 7.93
N PRO A 190 -1.87 -6.69 6.91
CA PRO A 190 -1.97 -5.80 5.74
C PRO A 190 -3.10 -6.21 4.79
N ASN A 191 -3.73 -5.21 4.14
CA ASN A 191 -4.75 -5.38 3.10
C ASN A 191 -4.21 -5.11 1.68
N VAL A 192 -2.90 -5.25 1.48
CA VAL A 192 -2.27 -5.26 0.16
C VAL A 192 -1.66 -6.63 -0.08
N TYR A 193 -2.13 -7.27 -1.15
CA TYR A 193 -1.72 -8.60 -1.55
C TYR A 193 -0.91 -8.54 -2.84
N TYR A 194 0.01 -9.47 -3.01
CA TYR A 194 0.88 -9.57 -4.18
C TYR A 194 0.74 -10.95 -4.81
N ILE A 195 0.61 -11.02 -6.13
CA ILE A 195 0.63 -12.25 -6.91
C ILE A 195 2.05 -12.41 -7.46
N GLU A 196 2.63 -13.60 -7.27
CA GLU A 196 3.98 -13.96 -7.73
C GLU A 196 5.05 -12.93 -7.36
N ALA A 197 5.08 -12.50 -6.11
CA ALA A 197 6.15 -11.66 -5.58
C ALA A 197 7.30 -12.53 -5.05
N SER A 198 8.52 -12.22 -5.43
CA SER A 198 9.72 -12.77 -4.82
C SER A 198 9.95 -12.18 -3.41
N GLU A 199 10.79 -12.81 -2.60
CA GLU A 199 11.12 -12.29 -1.26
C GLU A 199 11.73 -10.89 -1.36
N GLU A 200 12.58 -10.64 -2.36
CA GLU A 200 13.21 -9.36 -2.61
C GLU A 200 12.20 -8.27 -3.01
N MET A 201 11.14 -8.65 -3.71
CA MET A 201 10.05 -7.70 -4.04
C MET A 201 9.23 -7.35 -2.80
N LEU A 202 9.03 -8.31 -1.89
CA LEU A 202 8.28 -8.11 -0.66
C LEU A 202 9.06 -7.30 0.38
N ASP A 203 10.37 -7.50 0.46
CA ASP A 203 11.26 -6.73 1.34
C ASP A 203 12.60 -6.39 0.67
N PRO A 204 12.62 -5.40 -0.24
CA PRO A 204 13.82 -5.02 -0.99
C PRO A 204 14.98 -4.53 -0.12
N GLY A 205 14.74 -4.21 1.15
CA GLY A 205 15.77 -3.77 2.08
C GLY A 205 16.45 -4.90 2.85
N ALA A 206 15.91 -6.12 2.78
CA ALA A 206 16.42 -7.28 3.52
C ALA A 206 17.41 -8.12 2.72
N THR A 207 17.56 -7.87 1.43
CA THR A 207 18.37 -8.66 0.50
C THR A 207 19.45 -7.81 -0.17
N ASP A 208 20.56 -8.44 -0.54
CA ASP A 208 21.65 -7.81 -1.34
C ASP A 208 21.15 -7.55 -2.77
N VAL A 209 20.36 -6.51 -2.95
CA VAL A 209 19.86 -6.09 -4.25
C VAL A 209 20.86 -5.14 -4.89
N THR A 210 21.43 -5.52 -6.03
CA THR A 210 22.27 -4.65 -6.82
C THR A 210 21.41 -3.75 -7.72
N GLY A 211 21.37 -2.48 -7.42
CA GLY A 211 20.68 -1.49 -8.26
C GLY A 211 19.25 -1.19 -7.81
N TYR A 212 19.08 -0.06 -7.21
CA TYR A 212 17.80 0.59 -7.02
C TYR A 212 17.57 1.56 -8.17
N GLY A 213 16.37 1.55 -8.73
CA GLY A 213 15.99 2.55 -9.73
C GLY A 213 15.99 3.97 -9.16
N MET A 214 15.95 4.93 -10.04
CA MET A 214 16.12 6.38 -9.81
C MET A 214 15.18 7.01 -8.76
N TRP A 215 14.23 6.25 -8.22
CA TRP A 215 13.21 6.69 -7.27
C TRP A 215 13.40 6.10 -5.87
N THR A 216 14.61 5.65 -5.57
CA THR A 216 14.94 5.18 -4.25
C THR A 216 15.32 6.33 -3.33
N ASP A 217 15.26 6.08 -2.04
CA ASP A 217 15.57 7.02 -0.96
C ASP A 217 16.97 7.65 -1.05
N GLN A 218 17.87 7.13 -1.90
CA GLN A 218 19.20 7.69 -2.13
C GLN A 218 19.20 9.02 -2.89
N ALA A 219 18.11 9.37 -3.57
CA ALA A 219 18.01 10.65 -4.27
C ALA A 219 17.70 11.82 -3.33
N PHE A 220 17.36 11.53 -2.05
CA PHE A 220 16.86 12.52 -1.10
C PHE A 220 17.41 12.30 0.33
N GLY A 221 18.57 11.66 0.46
CA GLY A 221 19.29 11.54 1.73
C GLY A 221 19.94 12.86 2.18
#